data_7c9ae52644b439e05bbe413a11e3f63e
#
_entry.id   7c9ae52644b439e05bbe413a11e3f63e
#
_cell.length_a   1.000
_cell.length_b   1.000
_cell.length_c   1.000
_cell.angle_alpha   90.00
_cell.angle_beta   90.00
_cell.angle_gamma   90.00
#
_symmetry.space_group_name_H-M   'P 1'
#
loop_
_entity.id
_entity.type
_entity.pdbx_description
1 polymer ?
#
loop_
_entity_poly.entity_id
_entity_poly.type
_entity_poly.pdbx_seq_one_letter_code
_entity_poly.pdbx_strand_id
1 'polypeptide(L)'
;GDFAEESYSLVMTAWEDRMDEVLKGYRHRITPADAVMTEDASKVVLQGTKLKVVVQKDPFLLQIYDEEGTLLHEDIPYRGWLCDSNGRRIHTCVMEAEDDYYGFGERTGQINKREAFMQTAPGDCMGYNPEKTDALYKHIPFYLKLNEKTKKAVGYFYHTTWECDFNMGRSHSNYTKHHSTVRIDGGDIDLFFIAGPSMKEIVSRYTDLTGKSVMLPKTALGYLGSSMYYPELPKDADDAIVG
;
A
#
# COMPACT_ATOMS: atom_id res chain seq x y z
N GLY A 1 9.45 4.91 20.23
CA GLY A 1 10.51 4.20 19.55
C GLY A 1 10.75 4.87 18.22
N ASP A 2 12.01 5.11 17.90
CA ASP A 2 12.41 5.92 16.75
C ASP A 2 12.00 5.26 15.44
N PHE A 3 11.10 5.88 14.73
CA PHE A 3 10.70 5.53 13.37
C PHE A 3 11.88 5.65 12.38
N ALA A 4 12.88 6.42 12.80
CA ALA A 4 13.95 6.90 11.94
C ALA A 4 14.90 5.83 11.41
N GLU A 5 15.13 4.79 12.13
CA GLU A 5 16.21 3.87 11.75
C GLU A 5 15.79 2.78 10.77
N GLU A 6 14.48 2.60 10.53
CA GLU A 6 14.00 1.42 9.84
C GLU A 6 12.91 1.67 8.78
N SER A 7 12.51 2.91 8.56
CA SER A 7 11.54 3.28 7.53
C SER A 7 12.07 4.44 6.70
N TYR A 8 12.15 4.26 5.40
CA TYR A 8 12.49 5.32 4.46
C TYR A 8 11.26 5.64 3.65
N SER A 9 10.91 6.91 3.61
CA SER A 9 9.90 7.42 2.70
C SER A 9 10.59 7.90 1.43
N LEU A 10 10.24 7.34 0.31
CA LEU A 10 10.60 7.86 -0.98
C LEU A 10 9.46 8.73 -1.47
N VAL A 11 9.55 10.00 -1.17
CA VAL A 11 8.60 10.98 -1.70
C VAL A 11 9.12 11.43 -3.05
N MET A 12 8.57 10.91 -4.12
CA MET A 12 8.79 11.45 -5.45
C MET A 12 7.78 12.59 -5.67
N THR A 13 8.12 13.76 -5.14
CA THR A 13 7.29 14.97 -5.31
C THR A 13 7.65 15.67 -6.60
N ALA A 14 6.71 15.73 -7.51
CA ALA A 14 6.71 16.67 -8.63
C ALA A 14 5.80 17.89 -8.35
N TRP A 15 5.36 18.13 -7.12
CA TRP A 15 4.37 19.15 -6.79
C TRP A 15 4.78 20.07 -5.66
N GLU A 16 4.90 21.33 -6.02
CA GLU A 16 5.15 22.46 -5.13
C GLU A 16 3.89 22.81 -4.31
N ASP A 17 4.10 23.33 -3.11
CA ASP A 17 3.21 24.09 -2.24
C ASP A 17 2.01 23.42 -1.54
N ARG A 18 1.16 22.65 -2.16
CA ARG A 18 -0.03 22.06 -1.46
C ARG A 18 0.26 20.76 -0.72
N MET A 19 1.14 19.96 -1.26
CA MET A 19 1.54 18.70 -0.61
C MET A 19 2.41 18.96 0.62
N ASP A 20 3.12 20.08 0.67
CA ASP A 20 3.95 20.43 1.84
C ASP A 20 3.14 20.62 3.12
N GLU A 21 1.90 21.10 3.06
CA GLU A 21 1.08 21.25 4.26
C GLU A 21 0.49 19.94 4.76
N VAL A 22 0.07 19.06 3.86
CA VAL A 22 -0.40 17.71 4.20
C VAL A 22 0.78 16.87 4.69
N LEU A 23 1.92 16.93 4.00
CA LEU A 23 3.14 16.22 4.39
C LEU A 23 3.78 16.79 5.67
N LYS A 24 3.61 18.07 6.00
CA LYS A 24 4.02 18.60 7.30
C LYS A 24 3.37 17.84 8.46
N GLY A 25 2.10 17.43 8.31
CA GLY A 25 1.42 16.58 9.29
C GLY A 25 2.07 15.20 9.46
N TYR A 26 2.65 14.62 8.42
CA TYR A 26 3.32 13.32 8.46
C TYR A 26 4.83 13.44 8.73
N ARG A 27 5.49 14.46 8.21
CA ARG A 27 6.95 14.66 8.34
C ARG A 27 7.45 14.75 9.77
N HIS A 28 6.67 15.26 10.73
CA HIS A 28 7.13 15.25 12.14
C HIS A 28 6.96 13.90 12.83
N ARG A 29 6.41 12.90 12.14
CA ARG A 29 6.40 11.52 12.62
C ARG A 29 7.54 10.69 12.05
N ILE A 30 8.28 11.26 11.09
CA ILE A 30 9.42 10.64 10.45
C ILE A 30 10.66 11.43 10.84
N THR A 31 11.50 10.86 11.65
CA THR A 31 12.82 11.44 11.93
C THR A 31 13.73 11.13 10.72
N PRO A 32 14.40 12.13 10.12
CA PRO A 32 15.36 11.88 9.08
C PRO A 32 16.43 10.88 9.56
N ALA A 33 16.62 9.82 8.82
CA ALA A 33 17.71 8.89 9.09
C ALA A 33 19.05 9.50 8.65
N ASP A 34 20.12 9.13 9.32
CA ASP A 34 21.49 9.43 8.89
C ASP A 34 21.84 8.58 7.66
N ALA A 35 21.28 8.93 6.51
CA ALA A 35 21.57 8.28 5.25
C ALA A 35 22.66 9.04 4.50
N VAL A 36 23.66 8.32 4.02
CA VAL A 36 24.70 8.85 3.16
C VAL A 36 24.25 8.75 1.70
N MET A 37 24.14 9.88 1.05
CA MET A 37 23.83 9.94 -0.39
C MET A 37 25.14 10.04 -1.19
N THR A 38 25.25 9.18 -2.20
CA THR A 38 26.29 9.26 -3.22
C THR A 38 25.63 9.28 -4.60
N GLU A 39 26.20 10.06 -5.52
CA GLU A 39 25.65 10.23 -6.85
C GLU A 39 26.77 10.17 -7.88
N ASP A 40 26.52 9.47 -8.99
CA ASP A 40 27.35 9.48 -10.18
C ASP A 40 26.52 9.76 -11.44
N ALA A 41 27.11 9.65 -12.62
CA ALA A 41 26.42 9.89 -13.88
C ALA A 41 25.24 8.93 -14.13
N SER A 42 25.27 7.73 -13.58
CA SER A 42 24.35 6.64 -13.86
C SER A 42 23.30 6.40 -12.76
N LYS A 43 23.61 6.71 -11.52
CA LYS A 43 22.77 6.37 -10.38
C LYS A 43 22.95 7.31 -9.19
N VAL A 44 21.93 7.28 -8.31
CA VAL A 44 22.00 7.80 -6.94
C VAL A 44 21.90 6.62 -5.99
N VAL A 45 22.69 6.60 -4.94
CA VAL A 45 22.64 5.60 -3.87
C VAL A 45 22.41 6.30 -2.55
N LEU A 46 21.38 5.89 -1.84
CA LEU A 46 21.11 6.28 -0.47
C LEU A 46 21.44 5.08 0.43
N GLN A 47 22.48 5.24 1.26
CA GLN A 47 22.91 4.20 2.18
C GLN A 47 22.52 4.59 3.60
N GLY A 48 21.52 3.94 4.13
CA GLY A 48 21.15 3.99 5.54
C GLY A 48 21.71 2.82 6.33
N THR A 49 21.34 2.72 7.60
CA THR A 49 21.77 1.65 8.51
C THR A 49 21.08 0.32 8.18
N LYS A 50 19.80 0.36 7.82
CA LYS A 50 18.96 -0.83 7.60
C LYS A 50 18.60 -1.05 6.13
N LEU A 51 18.59 0.00 5.34
CA LEU A 51 18.24 -0.06 3.92
C LEU A 51 19.28 0.63 3.06
N LYS A 52 19.44 0.09 1.88
CA LYS A 52 20.17 0.72 0.77
C LYS A 52 19.19 0.90 -0.39
N VAL A 53 19.06 2.14 -0.84
CA VAL A 53 18.23 2.48 -2.01
C VAL A 53 19.16 2.85 -3.17
N VAL A 54 18.94 2.24 -4.31
CA VAL A 54 19.64 2.52 -5.55
C VAL A 54 18.64 3.03 -6.59
N VAL A 55 18.83 4.25 -7.03
CA VAL A 55 18.05 4.85 -8.11
C VAL A 55 18.93 4.93 -9.34
N GLN A 56 18.69 4.07 -10.30
CA GLN A 56 19.31 4.16 -11.62
C GLN A 56 18.62 5.27 -12.41
N LYS A 57 19.40 6.09 -13.14
CA LYS A 57 18.87 7.27 -13.85
C LYS A 57 18.33 6.94 -15.24
N ASP A 58 19.01 6.06 -15.98
CA ASP A 58 18.62 5.67 -17.32
C ASP A 58 18.93 4.18 -17.59
N PRO A 59 17.91 3.31 -17.80
CA PRO A 59 16.50 3.61 -17.56
C PRO A 59 16.24 3.91 -16.08
N PHE A 60 15.24 4.74 -15.80
CA PHE A 60 14.84 4.99 -14.41
C PHE A 60 14.38 3.70 -13.75
N LEU A 61 15.02 3.33 -12.64
CA LEU A 61 14.78 2.06 -11.94
C LEU A 61 15.14 2.22 -10.47
N LEU A 62 14.22 1.82 -9.62
CA LEU A 62 14.41 1.78 -8.18
C LEU A 62 14.70 0.35 -7.74
N GLN A 63 15.74 0.20 -6.91
CA GLN A 63 16.05 -1.04 -6.21
C GLN A 63 16.27 -0.74 -4.73
N ILE A 64 15.73 -1.59 -3.86
CA ILE A 64 15.87 -1.44 -2.41
C ILE A 64 16.40 -2.76 -1.84
N TYR A 65 17.44 -2.66 -1.03
CA TYR A 65 18.11 -3.77 -0.38
C TYR A 65 18.06 -3.59 1.14
N ASP A 66 18.04 -4.70 1.87
CA ASP A 66 18.25 -4.67 3.32
C ASP A 66 19.75 -4.57 3.69
N GLU A 67 20.04 -4.55 4.99
CA GLU A 67 21.40 -4.48 5.54
C GLU A 67 22.28 -5.69 5.18
N GLU A 68 21.66 -6.84 4.88
CA GLU A 68 22.33 -8.07 4.46
C GLU A 68 22.60 -8.10 2.94
N GLY A 69 22.11 -7.10 2.20
CA GLY A 69 22.19 -7.02 0.74
C GLY A 69 21.13 -7.83 0.03
N THR A 70 20.08 -8.29 0.72
CA THR A 70 18.93 -8.97 0.10
C THR A 70 18.11 -7.94 -0.66
N LEU A 71 17.80 -8.23 -1.92
CA LEU A 71 16.91 -7.39 -2.73
C LEU A 71 15.47 -7.53 -2.24
N LEU A 72 14.92 -6.42 -1.74
CA LEU A 72 13.55 -6.35 -1.23
C LEU A 72 12.56 -5.84 -2.27
N HIS A 73 13.03 -4.97 -3.17
CA HIS A 73 12.22 -4.34 -4.21
C HIS A 73 13.05 -4.07 -5.46
N GLU A 74 12.44 -4.28 -6.62
CA GLU A 74 12.98 -3.92 -7.91
C GLU A 74 11.84 -3.50 -8.84
N ASP A 75 12.02 -2.36 -9.51
CA ASP A 75 11.14 -1.94 -10.60
C ASP A 75 11.39 -2.76 -11.86
N ILE A 76 10.41 -2.84 -12.74
CA ILE A 76 10.61 -3.35 -14.11
C ILE A 76 11.35 -2.29 -14.94
N PRO A 77 12.48 -2.61 -15.54
CA PRO A 77 13.20 -1.67 -16.41
C PRO A 77 12.29 -1.12 -17.52
N TYR A 78 12.40 0.18 -17.80
CA TYR A 78 11.64 0.95 -18.81
C TYR A 78 10.12 1.05 -18.57
N ARG A 79 9.57 0.33 -17.61
CA ARG A 79 8.13 0.26 -17.34
C ARG A 79 7.78 0.40 -15.85
N GLY A 80 8.78 0.61 -15.00
CA GLY A 80 8.59 0.76 -13.57
C GLY A 80 7.66 1.92 -13.24
N TRP A 81 7.86 3.06 -13.88
CA TRP A 81 7.13 4.30 -13.62
C TRP A 81 6.64 4.90 -14.93
N LEU A 82 5.33 4.95 -15.11
CA LEU A 82 4.72 5.44 -16.33
C LEU A 82 3.58 6.42 -16.02
N CYS A 83 3.33 7.32 -16.97
CA CYS A 83 2.12 8.10 -17.08
C CYS A 83 1.45 7.74 -18.41
N ASP A 84 0.20 7.31 -18.37
CA ASP A 84 -0.52 7.01 -19.61
C ASP A 84 -1.16 8.28 -20.23
N SER A 85 -1.73 8.12 -21.40
CA SER A 85 -2.38 9.23 -22.16
C SER A 85 -3.59 9.85 -21.44
N ASN A 86 -4.15 9.17 -20.43
CA ASN A 86 -5.27 9.66 -19.62
C ASN A 86 -4.77 10.35 -18.32
N GLY A 87 -3.47 10.48 -18.14
CA GLY A 87 -2.89 11.08 -16.93
C GLY A 87 -2.78 10.14 -15.74
N ARG A 88 -3.09 8.84 -15.90
CA ARG A 88 -2.97 7.85 -14.83
C ARG A 88 -1.51 7.52 -14.57
N ARG A 89 -1.18 7.31 -13.32
CA ARG A 89 0.15 6.91 -12.87
C ARG A 89 0.20 5.40 -12.71
N ILE A 90 1.28 4.80 -13.20
CA ILE A 90 1.46 3.35 -13.18
C ILE A 90 2.83 3.05 -12.58
N HIS A 91 2.83 2.23 -11.55
CA HIS A 91 4.03 1.68 -10.93
C HIS A 91 4.05 0.16 -11.12
N THR A 92 5.13 -0.36 -11.71
CA THR A 92 5.27 -1.78 -12.02
C THR A 92 6.55 -2.34 -11.41
N CYS A 93 6.41 -3.35 -10.57
CA CYS A 93 7.49 -3.98 -9.82
C CYS A 93 7.70 -5.42 -10.26
N VAL A 94 8.94 -5.89 -10.21
CA VAL A 94 9.27 -7.31 -10.36
C VAL A 94 8.57 -8.11 -9.28
N MET A 95 8.02 -9.23 -9.66
CA MET A 95 7.40 -10.20 -8.77
C MET A 95 8.14 -11.55 -8.88
N GLU A 96 8.67 -12.00 -7.77
CA GLU A 96 9.32 -13.31 -7.70
C GLU A 96 8.28 -14.44 -7.52
N ALA A 97 8.70 -15.68 -7.80
CA ALA A 97 7.82 -16.83 -7.70
C ALA A 97 7.29 -17.04 -6.27
N GLU A 98 8.09 -16.68 -5.29
CA GLU A 98 7.84 -16.88 -3.87
C GLU A 98 7.23 -15.65 -3.17
N ASP A 99 6.84 -14.61 -3.94
CA ASP A 99 6.21 -13.41 -3.38
C ASP A 99 4.73 -13.62 -3.14
N ASP A 100 4.28 -13.39 -1.93
CA ASP A 100 2.89 -13.37 -1.48
C ASP A 100 2.46 -11.96 -1.11
N TYR A 101 1.16 -11.66 -1.22
CA TYR A 101 0.61 -10.32 -1.03
C TYR A 101 -0.58 -10.32 -0.08
N TYR A 102 -0.59 -9.40 0.90
CA TYR A 102 -1.61 -9.32 1.95
C TYR A 102 -2.03 -7.87 2.21
N GLY A 103 -3.28 -7.62 2.59
CA GLY A 103 -3.78 -6.29 2.92
C GLY A 103 -4.82 -5.76 1.93
N PHE A 104 -4.62 -4.53 1.41
CA PHE A 104 -5.49 -3.81 0.46
C PHE A 104 -6.84 -3.36 1.03
N GLY A 105 -6.97 -3.30 2.35
CA GLY A 105 -8.23 -2.96 3.02
C GLY A 105 -9.20 -4.13 3.12
N GLU A 106 -10.48 -3.85 3.01
CA GLU A 106 -11.55 -4.84 3.14
C GLU A 106 -11.77 -5.53 1.79
N ARG A 107 -11.40 -6.81 1.72
CA ARG A 107 -11.42 -7.61 0.49
C ARG A 107 -12.01 -8.98 0.70
N THR A 108 -12.75 -9.46 -0.29
CA THR A 108 -13.27 -10.85 -0.32
C THR A 108 -12.22 -11.84 -0.85
N GLY A 109 -12.56 -13.11 -0.84
CA GLY A 109 -11.74 -14.20 -1.40
C GLY A 109 -10.55 -14.59 -0.51
N GLN A 110 -9.50 -15.10 -1.13
CA GLN A 110 -8.33 -15.61 -0.43
C GLN A 110 -7.56 -14.49 0.30
N ILE A 111 -6.95 -14.83 1.44
CA ILE A 111 -6.13 -13.89 2.21
C ILE A 111 -4.89 -13.46 1.41
N ASN A 112 -4.20 -14.43 0.80
CA ASN A 112 -3.12 -14.14 -0.15
C ASN A 112 -3.70 -13.62 -1.46
N LYS A 113 -3.27 -12.44 -1.85
CA LYS A 113 -3.74 -11.74 -3.07
C LYS A 113 -2.83 -11.92 -4.26
N ARG A 114 -1.91 -12.88 -4.23
CA ARG A 114 -1.16 -13.27 -5.41
C ARG A 114 -2.13 -13.66 -6.53
N GLU A 115 -1.84 -13.21 -7.76
CA GLU A 115 -2.70 -13.39 -8.94
C GLU A 115 -4.10 -12.75 -8.87
N ALA A 116 -4.33 -11.89 -7.87
CA ALA A 116 -5.55 -11.12 -7.78
C ALA A 116 -5.46 -9.80 -8.56
N PHE A 117 -6.63 -9.33 -8.98
CA PHE A 117 -6.83 -7.96 -9.44
C PHE A 117 -7.88 -7.32 -8.54
N MET A 118 -7.59 -6.15 -8.02
CA MET A 118 -8.43 -5.45 -7.03
C MET A 118 -8.53 -3.97 -7.37
N GLN A 119 -9.70 -3.39 -7.14
CA GLN A 119 -9.95 -1.96 -7.36
C GLN A 119 -10.32 -1.26 -6.06
N THR A 120 -9.91 0.00 -5.90
CA THR A 120 -10.35 0.85 -4.79
C THR A 120 -11.47 1.80 -5.27
N ALA A 121 -12.49 1.24 -5.86
CA ALA A 121 -13.63 2.02 -6.35
C ALA A 121 -14.70 2.10 -5.25
N PRO A 122 -15.15 3.30 -4.84
CA PRO A 122 -16.21 3.44 -3.87
C PRO A 122 -17.52 2.88 -4.43
N GLY A 123 -18.25 2.13 -3.62
CA GLY A 123 -19.50 1.53 -4.04
C GLY A 123 -20.30 1.01 -2.86
N ASP A 124 -21.61 0.84 -3.07
CA ASP A 124 -22.49 0.17 -2.12
C ASP A 124 -22.51 -1.33 -2.44
N CYS A 125 -22.04 -2.14 -1.51
CA CYS A 125 -21.83 -3.58 -1.69
C CYS A 125 -22.97 -4.41 -1.13
N MET A 126 -24.21 -3.96 -1.29
CA MET A 126 -25.38 -4.71 -0.82
C MET A 126 -25.44 -6.09 -1.50
N GLY A 127 -25.65 -7.13 -0.68
CA GLY A 127 -25.75 -8.50 -1.18
C GLY A 127 -24.46 -9.07 -1.77
N TYR A 128 -23.30 -8.68 -1.24
CA TYR A 128 -22.01 -9.14 -1.73
C TYR A 128 -21.80 -10.65 -1.61
N ASN A 129 -21.07 -11.22 -2.55
CA ASN A 129 -20.58 -12.57 -2.48
C ASN A 129 -19.23 -12.59 -1.79
N PRO A 130 -19.05 -13.31 -0.64
CA PRO A 130 -17.83 -13.26 0.16
C PRO A 130 -16.59 -13.86 -0.54
N GLU A 131 -16.76 -14.53 -1.66
CA GLU A 131 -15.65 -15.12 -2.42
C GLU A 131 -15.23 -14.30 -3.64
N LYS A 132 -16.16 -13.49 -4.18
CA LYS A 132 -15.98 -12.92 -5.53
C LYS A 132 -16.18 -11.43 -5.62
N THR A 133 -16.98 -10.82 -4.73
CA THR A 133 -17.26 -9.39 -4.82
C THR A 133 -16.03 -8.59 -4.39
N ASP A 134 -15.52 -7.80 -5.30
CA ASP A 134 -14.54 -6.73 -5.06
C ASP A 134 -15.21 -5.45 -5.54
N ALA A 135 -14.94 -4.42 -5.02
CA ALA A 135 -14.49 -3.73 -3.91
C ALA A 135 -15.58 -3.68 -2.80
N LEU A 136 -15.19 -3.76 -1.55
CA LEU A 136 -16.11 -3.52 -0.43
C LEU A 136 -16.03 -2.04 -0.01
N TYR A 137 -16.29 -1.73 1.27
CA TYR A 137 -16.39 -0.34 1.72
C TYR A 137 -15.07 0.32 2.12
N LYS A 138 -14.10 -0.46 2.63
CA LYS A 138 -12.84 0.08 3.15
C LYS A 138 -11.69 -0.12 2.18
N HIS A 139 -11.28 0.97 1.56
CA HIS A 139 -10.17 1.00 0.62
C HIS A 139 -8.93 1.55 1.31
N ILE A 140 -7.93 0.69 1.48
CA ILE A 140 -6.66 1.05 2.11
C ILE A 140 -5.56 0.71 1.10
N PRO A 141 -4.91 1.70 0.46
CA PRO A 141 -3.88 1.47 -0.54
C PRO A 141 -2.54 1.11 0.12
N PHE A 142 -2.60 0.19 1.07
CA PHE A 142 -1.49 -0.40 1.79
C PHE A 142 -1.52 -1.91 1.67
N TYR A 143 -0.38 -2.50 1.31
CA TYR A 143 -0.22 -3.94 1.29
C TYR A 143 1.16 -4.38 1.75
N LEU A 144 1.25 -5.63 2.15
CA LEU A 144 2.46 -6.32 2.52
C LEU A 144 2.86 -7.27 1.39
N LYS A 145 4.14 -7.28 1.05
CA LYS A 145 4.77 -8.33 0.26
C LYS A 145 5.64 -9.18 1.19
N LEU A 146 5.46 -10.49 1.17
CA LEU A 146 6.27 -11.47 1.88
C LEU A 146 6.93 -12.38 0.85
N ASN A 147 8.24 -12.47 0.86
CA ASN A 147 8.93 -13.47 0.07
C ASN A 147 9.16 -14.73 0.91
N GLU A 148 8.51 -15.82 0.52
CA GLU A 148 8.52 -17.09 1.27
C GLU A 148 9.90 -17.75 1.33
N LYS A 149 10.77 -17.49 0.37
CA LYS A 149 12.12 -18.03 0.33
C LYS A 149 13.07 -17.30 1.29
N THR A 150 13.08 -15.98 1.24
CA THR A 150 13.95 -15.15 2.08
C THR A 150 13.37 -14.88 3.46
N LYS A 151 12.04 -15.09 3.63
CA LYS A 151 11.25 -14.71 4.81
C LYS A 151 11.29 -13.22 5.12
N LYS A 152 11.68 -12.41 4.13
CA LYS A 152 11.68 -10.95 4.25
C LYS A 152 10.30 -10.41 3.83
N ALA A 153 9.82 -9.44 4.60
CA ALA A 153 8.57 -8.75 4.33
C ALA A 153 8.81 -7.24 4.12
N VAL A 154 7.98 -6.64 3.30
CA VAL A 154 7.96 -5.19 3.07
C VAL A 154 6.53 -4.69 2.91
N GLY A 155 6.28 -3.45 3.33
CA GLY A 155 5.01 -2.77 3.15
C GLY A 155 5.11 -1.70 2.08
N TYR A 156 4.05 -1.58 1.30
CA TYR A 156 3.87 -0.52 0.31
C TYR A 156 2.63 0.27 0.70
N PHE A 157 2.78 1.55 0.94
CA PHE A 157 1.67 2.45 1.17
C PHE A 157 1.68 3.55 0.12
N TYR A 158 0.71 3.50 -0.78
CA TYR A 158 0.46 4.55 -1.76
C TYR A 158 -0.46 5.60 -1.12
N HIS A 159 0.13 6.70 -0.70
CA HIS A 159 -0.60 7.77 -0.03
C HIS A 159 -1.40 8.58 -1.04
N THR A 160 -2.55 8.06 -1.40
CA THR A 160 -3.45 8.67 -2.40
C THR A 160 -4.91 8.47 -2.01
N THR A 161 -5.77 9.40 -2.43
CA THR A 161 -7.23 9.31 -2.34
C THR A 161 -7.88 9.02 -3.71
N TRP A 162 -7.06 8.92 -4.76
CA TRP A 162 -7.53 8.53 -6.08
C TRP A 162 -7.84 7.03 -6.14
N GLU A 163 -8.73 6.67 -7.06
CA GLU A 163 -8.97 5.26 -7.34
C GLU A 163 -7.70 4.56 -7.80
N CYS A 164 -7.51 3.34 -7.30
CA CYS A 164 -6.35 2.52 -7.62
C CYS A 164 -6.78 1.14 -8.11
N ASP A 165 -6.07 0.64 -9.10
CA ASP A 165 -6.09 -0.77 -9.46
C ASP A 165 -4.80 -1.43 -8.98
N PHE A 166 -4.95 -2.57 -8.32
CA PHE A 166 -3.85 -3.44 -7.89
C PHE A 166 -3.90 -4.74 -8.67
N ASN A 167 -2.94 -4.96 -9.55
CA ASN A 167 -2.76 -6.21 -10.27
C ASN A 167 -1.54 -6.95 -9.70
N MET A 168 -1.79 -7.96 -8.88
CA MET A 168 -0.74 -8.72 -8.20
C MET A 168 -0.35 -9.96 -9.02
N GLY A 169 -0.06 -9.76 -10.32
CA GLY A 169 0.40 -10.82 -11.21
C GLY A 169 -0.72 -11.58 -11.93
N ARG A 170 -1.97 -11.14 -11.86
CA ARG A 170 -3.08 -11.74 -12.62
C ARG A 170 -2.87 -11.63 -14.13
N SER A 171 -2.36 -10.49 -14.57
CA SER A 171 -1.96 -10.30 -15.97
C SER A 171 -0.47 -10.52 -16.08
N HIS A 172 -0.06 -11.47 -16.88
CA HIS A 172 1.35 -11.76 -17.13
C HIS A 172 1.60 -11.91 -18.63
N SER A 173 2.85 -11.80 -19.00
CA SER A 173 3.33 -11.99 -20.37
C SER A 173 4.57 -12.88 -20.34
N ASN A 174 4.65 -13.80 -21.28
CA ASN A 174 5.83 -14.65 -21.44
C ASN A 174 7.07 -13.88 -21.93
N TYR A 175 6.90 -12.61 -22.31
CA TYR A 175 7.99 -11.75 -22.82
C TYR A 175 8.61 -10.85 -21.74
N THR A 176 8.03 -10.81 -20.55
CA THR A 176 8.52 -9.97 -19.45
C THR A 176 8.62 -10.79 -18.18
N LYS A 177 9.45 -10.35 -17.22
CA LYS A 177 9.44 -10.89 -15.87
C LYS A 177 8.01 -10.80 -15.29
N HIS A 178 7.65 -11.73 -14.43
CA HIS A 178 6.42 -11.61 -13.64
C HIS A 178 6.46 -10.28 -12.87
N HIS A 179 5.33 -9.60 -12.81
CA HIS A 179 5.26 -8.27 -12.23
C HIS A 179 3.92 -8.00 -11.56
N SER A 180 3.97 -7.18 -10.54
CA SER A 180 2.80 -6.51 -9.97
C SER A 180 2.70 -5.10 -10.52
N THR A 181 1.48 -4.61 -10.67
CA THR A 181 1.23 -3.26 -11.18
C THR A 181 0.21 -2.55 -10.30
N VAL A 182 0.53 -1.33 -9.90
CA VAL A 182 -0.41 -0.41 -9.27
C VAL A 182 -0.68 0.73 -10.24
N ARG A 183 -1.95 0.97 -10.54
CA ARG A 183 -2.41 2.09 -11.35
C ARG A 183 -3.22 3.03 -10.48
N ILE A 184 -2.92 4.31 -10.54
CA ILE A 184 -3.60 5.38 -9.82
C ILE A 184 -4.22 6.31 -10.85
N ASP A 185 -5.51 6.60 -10.72
CA ASP A 185 -6.28 7.31 -11.74
C ASP A 185 -5.97 8.81 -11.84
N GLY A 186 -5.20 9.36 -10.91
CA GLY A 186 -4.77 10.76 -10.98
C GLY A 186 -3.80 11.12 -9.85
N GLY A 187 -3.36 12.38 -9.83
CA GLY A 187 -2.36 12.85 -8.88
C GLY A 187 -0.96 12.34 -9.18
N ASP A 188 -0.11 12.35 -8.17
CA ASP A 188 1.24 11.81 -8.21
C ASP A 188 1.36 10.51 -7.41
N ILE A 189 2.45 9.79 -7.60
CA ILE A 189 2.76 8.62 -6.78
C ILE A 189 3.54 9.11 -5.55
N ASP A 190 2.86 9.08 -4.40
CA ASP A 190 3.48 9.26 -3.08
C ASP A 190 3.55 7.88 -2.41
N LEU A 191 4.73 7.26 -2.45
CA LEU A 191 4.93 5.89 -2.02
C LEU A 191 5.81 5.84 -0.75
N PHE A 192 5.26 5.27 0.31
CA PHE A 192 6.01 4.87 1.49
C PHE A 192 6.38 3.40 1.40
N PHE A 193 7.68 3.13 1.33
CA PHE A 193 8.23 1.78 1.44
C PHE A 193 8.61 1.52 2.90
N ILE A 194 7.96 0.53 3.51
CA ILE A 194 8.10 0.24 4.94
C ILE A 194 8.78 -1.12 5.10
N ALA A 195 10.03 -1.12 5.53
CA ALA A 195 10.73 -2.34 5.88
C ALA A 195 10.57 -2.68 7.37
N GLY A 196 10.74 -3.93 7.70
CA GLY A 196 10.74 -4.40 9.08
C GLY A 196 11.13 -5.87 9.15
N PRO A 197 11.55 -6.35 10.33
CA PRO A 197 11.92 -7.74 10.51
C PRO A 197 10.73 -8.70 10.42
N SER A 198 9.50 -8.18 10.52
CA SER A 198 8.28 -8.98 10.42
C SER A 198 7.11 -8.16 9.89
N MET A 199 6.10 -8.84 9.33
CA MET A 199 4.86 -8.19 8.90
C MET A 199 4.17 -7.43 10.05
N LYS A 200 4.24 -7.94 11.29
CA LYS A 200 3.66 -7.28 12.46
C LYS A 200 4.30 -5.91 12.72
N GLU A 201 5.61 -5.81 12.62
CA GLU A 201 6.32 -4.54 12.80
C GLU A 201 6.07 -3.56 11.67
N ILE A 202 5.99 -4.05 10.44
CA ILE A 202 5.60 -3.21 9.28
C ILE A 202 4.21 -2.59 9.50
N VAL A 203 3.23 -3.39 9.97
CA VAL A 203 1.90 -2.88 10.31
C VAL A 203 1.97 -1.88 11.47
N SER A 204 2.79 -2.14 12.48
CA SER A 204 2.99 -1.20 13.60
C SER A 204 3.53 0.14 13.08
N ARG A 205 4.54 0.12 12.21
CA ARG A 205 5.12 1.33 11.60
C ARG A 205 4.13 2.06 10.70
N TYR A 206 3.37 1.31 9.91
CA TYR A 206 2.28 1.88 9.12
C TYR A 206 1.26 2.62 10.01
N THR A 207 0.84 1.99 11.12
CA THR A 207 -0.11 2.62 12.05
C THR A 207 0.51 3.75 12.89
N ASP A 208 1.82 3.73 13.13
CA ASP A 208 2.52 4.88 13.72
C ASP A 208 2.52 6.08 12.76
N LEU A 209 2.66 5.83 11.45
CA LEU A 209 2.59 6.84 10.41
C LEU A 209 1.16 7.40 10.24
N THR A 210 0.17 6.53 10.12
CA THR A 210 -1.22 6.90 9.77
C THR A 210 -2.13 7.16 10.98
N GLY A 211 -1.73 6.72 12.15
CA GLY A 211 -2.49 6.78 13.39
C GLY A 211 -2.94 5.39 13.85
N LYS A 212 -2.82 5.14 15.14
CA LYS A 212 -3.28 3.90 15.77
C LYS A 212 -4.76 3.96 16.07
N SER A 213 -5.45 2.84 15.92
CA SER A 213 -6.84 2.70 16.36
C SER A 213 -6.95 2.91 17.85
N VAL A 214 -8.01 3.59 18.28
CA VAL A 214 -8.36 3.69 19.70
C VAL A 214 -8.90 2.35 20.20
N MET A 215 -8.67 2.07 21.49
CA MET A 215 -9.29 0.93 22.14
C MET A 215 -10.79 1.20 22.30
N LEU A 216 -11.61 0.42 21.61
CA LEU A 216 -13.05 0.54 21.70
C LEU A 216 -13.56 -0.03 23.03
N PRO A 217 -14.61 0.56 23.65
CA PRO A 217 -15.29 -0.05 24.78
C PRO A 217 -15.92 -1.39 24.34
N LYS A 218 -16.02 -2.34 25.28
CA LYS A 218 -16.53 -3.70 24.99
C LYS A 218 -17.92 -3.67 24.35
N THR A 219 -18.77 -2.72 24.73
CA THR A 219 -20.11 -2.54 24.16
C THR A 219 -20.12 -2.22 22.68
N ALA A 220 -19.09 -1.52 22.18
CA ALA A 220 -18.95 -1.21 20.74
C ALA A 220 -18.52 -2.44 19.89
N LEU A 221 -18.15 -3.54 20.53
CA LEU A 221 -17.81 -4.82 19.87
C LEU A 221 -19.00 -5.77 19.79
N GLY A 222 -20.16 -5.36 20.32
CA GLY A 222 -21.41 -6.10 20.26
C GLY A 222 -22.13 -5.91 18.91
N TYR A 223 -23.30 -6.54 18.81
CA TYR A 223 -24.16 -6.33 17.65
C TYR A 223 -24.76 -4.93 17.67
N LEU A 224 -24.55 -4.18 16.61
CA LEU A 224 -25.15 -2.87 16.38
C LEU A 224 -26.06 -2.99 15.16
N GLY A 225 -27.36 -3.07 15.40
CA GLY A 225 -28.35 -3.09 14.33
C GLY A 225 -28.45 -1.72 13.65
N SER A 226 -28.32 -1.70 12.33
CA SER A 226 -28.53 -0.50 11.52
C SER A 226 -29.28 -0.89 10.25
N SER A 227 -30.31 -0.15 9.89
CA SER A 227 -31.04 -0.35 8.65
C SER A 227 -31.66 0.97 8.18
N MET A 228 -31.57 1.23 6.88
CA MET A 228 -32.28 2.34 6.23
C MET A 228 -33.77 2.04 6.02
N TYR A 229 -34.20 0.80 6.22
CA TYR A 229 -35.57 0.34 5.99
C TYR A 229 -36.45 0.38 7.25
N TYR A 230 -35.92 0.71 8.43
CA TYR A 230 -36.70 0.80 9.66
C TYR A 230 -37.92 1.74 9.57
N PRO A 231 -37.86 2.90 8.91
CA PRO A 231 -39.02 3.75 8.73
C PRO A 231 -40.16 3.13 7.90
N GLU A 232 -39.85 2.10 7.10
CA GLU A 232 -40.80 1.39 6.24
C GLU A 232 -41.46 0.21 6.94
N LEU A 233 -40.96 -0.18 8.12
CA LEU A 233 -41.55 -1.26 8.93
C LEU A 233 -42.81 -0.77 9.64
N PRO A 234 -43.81 -1.66 9.83
CA PRO A 234 -44.94 -1.35 10.71
C PRO A 234 -44.48 -0.97 12.11
N LYS A 235 -45.17 -0.03 12.76
CA LYS A 235 -44.82 0.44 14.11
C LYS A 235 -44.65 -0.71 15.13
N ASP A 236 -45.44 -1.75 14.96
CA ASP A 236 -45.42 -2.95 15.83
C ASP A 236 -44.10 -3.74 15.69
N ALA A 237 -43.41 -3.62 14.53
CA ALA A 237 -42.12 -4.25 14.30
C ALA A 237 -40.95 -3.41 14.85
N ASP A 238 -41.08 -2.08 14.86
CA ASP A 238 -40.11 -1.19 15.48
C ASP A 238 -40.01 -1.41 16.99
N ASP A 239 -41.15 -1.56 17.70
CA ASP A 239 -41.18 -1.85 19.13
C ASP A 239 -40.57 -3.21 19.47
N ALA A 240 -40.63 -4.18 18.55
CA ALA A 240 -40.01 -5.49 18.71
C ALA A 240 -38.48 -5.49 18.49
N ILE A 241 -37.97 -4.51 17.77
CA ILE A 241 -36.53 -4.38 17.47
C ILE A 241 -35.80 -3.52 18.51
N VAL A 242 -36.50 -2.56 19.10
CA VAL A 242 -35.93 -1.58 20.05
C VAL A 242 -36.21 -1.94 21.52
N GLY A 243 -37.11 -2.85 21.78
CA GLY A 243 -37.39 -3.42 23.09
C GLY A 243 -36.41 -4.52 23.46
#